data_7a8b6201bc4130223d074e0af77460ba
#
_entry.id   7a8b6201bc4130223d074e0af77460ba
#
_cell.length_a   1.000
_cell.length_b   1.000
_cell.length_c   1.000
_cell.angle_alpha   90.00
_cell.angle_beta   90.00
_cell.angle_gamma   90.00
#
_symmetry.space_group_name_H-M   'P 1'
#
loop_
_entity.id
_entity.type
_entity.pdbx_description
1 polymer ?
#
loop_
_entity_poly.entity_id
_entity_poly.type
_entity_poly.pdbx_seq_one_letter_code
_entity_poly.pdbx_strand_id
1 'polypeptide(L)'
;MLRQYKRVRGIKGKRFSYRDIKQVYTIVLFEKSPTEFQKFSNNYIHRFMQKSDTGVNINLLQEYLFIPLDIFKKNQQNENRSVKIENRLEAWLAFFCMDDPETIIDIIEKYPDFKEMYEQAYDVCRNI
;
A
#
# COMPACT_ATOMS: atom_id res chain seq x y z
N MET A 1 14.17 12.61 1.86
CA MET A 1 14.01 13.71 2.85
C MET A 1 14.93 14.88 2.56
N LEU A 2 16.21 14.67 2.33
CA LEU A 2 17.17 15.73 2.02
C LEU A 2 16.80 16.54 0.76
N ARG A 3 16.29 15.86 -0.27
CA ARG A 3 15.81 16.52 -1.49
C ARG A 3 14.62 17.43 -1.23
N GLN A 4 13.68 17.02 -0.37
CA GLN A 4 12.54 17.84 0.03
C GLN A 4 12.99 19.10 0.77
N TYR A 5 13.96 18.93 1.67
CA TYR A 5 14.52 20.06 2.40
C TYR A 5 15.08 21.14 1.46
N LYS A 6 15.94 20.74 0.53
CA LYS A 6 16.53 21.65 -0.44
C LYS A 6 15.50 22.31 -1.33
N ARG A 7 14.51 21.54 -1.77
CA ARG A 7 13.44 22.02 -2.64
C ARG A 7 12.57 23.08 -1.95
N VAL A 8 12.13 22.80 -0.73
CA VAL A 8 11.29 23.72 0.04
C VAL A 8 12.03 25.02 0.29
N ARG A 9 13.30 24.94 0.70
CA ARG A 9 14.11 26.12 0.96
C ARG A 9 14.36 26.94 -0.29
N GLY A 10 14.60 26.30 -1.43
CA GLY A 10 14.83 27.00 -2.71
C GLY A 10 13.60 27.70 -3.25
N ILE A 11 12.43 27.07 -3.13
CA ILE A 11 11.18 27.60 -3.65
C ILE A 11 10.65 28.75 -2.79
N LYS A 12 10.67 28.60 -1.48
CA LYS A 12 10.05 29.57 -0.57
C LYS A 12 10.92 30.77 -0.25
N GLY A 13 12.24 30.67 -0.44
CA GLY A 13 13.16 31.72 -0.06
C GLY A 13 13.05 32.14 1.41
N LYS A 14 12.41 31.32 2.23
CA LYS A 14 12.15 31.57 3.63
C LYS A 14 13.05 30.71 4.51
N ARG A 15 13.17 31.09 5.78
CA ARG A 15 13.83 30.27 6.78
C ARG A 15 13.21 28.88 6.79
N PHE A 16 14.04 27.83 6.71
CA PHE A 16 13.57 26.45 6.74
C PHE A 16 12.85 26.18 8.06
N SER A 17 11.67 25.56 7.95
CA SER A 17 10.95 25.03 9.09
C SER A 17 10.74 23.55 8.89
N TYR A 18 10.95 22.76 9.93
CA TYR A 18 10.70 21.33 9.94
C TYR A 18 9.27 20.98 9.51
N ARG A 19 8.32 21.88 9.80
CA ARG A 19 6.90 21.70 9.45
C ARG A 19 6.62 21.82 7.95
N ASP A 20 7.55 22.41 7.19
CA ASP A 20 7.40 22.59 5.75
C ASP A 20 7.76 21.32 4.96
N ILE A 21 8.35 20.31 5.58
CA ILE A 21 8.67 19.03 4.95
C ILE A 21 7.42 18.16 4.95
N LYS A 22 7.06 17.67 3.77
CA LYS A 22 5.93 16.74 3.64
C LYS A 22 6.28 15.37 4.15
N GLN A 23 5.31 14.68 4.74
CA GLN A 23 5.48 13.30 5.18
C GLN A 23 5.69 12.38 3.96
N VAL A 24 6.61 11.44 4.09
CA VAL A 24 6.94 10.47 3.05
C VAL A 24 6.46 9.09 3.49
N TYR A 25 5.71 8.44 2.62
CA TYR A 25 5.27 7.06 2.83
C TYR A 25 5.97 6.16 1.83
N THR A 26 6.52 5.06 2.31
CA THR A 26 7.06 4.01 1.46
C THR A 26 6.17 2.78 1.63
N ILE A 27 5.57 2.35 0.54
CA ILE A 27 4.68 1.18 0.53
C ILE A 27 5.41 0.04 -0.17
N VAL A 28 5.57 -1.08 0.52
CA VAL A 28 6.22 -2.27 -0.02
C VAL A 28 5.21 -3.40 -0.08
N LEU A 29 4.99 -3.91 -1.28
CA LEU A 29 4.09 -5.03 -1.52
C LEU A 29 4.92 -6.30 -1.71
N PHE A 30 4.61 -7.34 -0.95
CA PHE A 30 5.29 -8.63 -1.07
C PHE A 30 4.37 -9.64 -1.75
N GLU A 31 4.80 -10.19 -2.86
CA GLU A 31 4.12 -11.34 -3.46
C GLU A 31 4.31 -12.59 -2.59
N LYS A 32 5.53 -12.76 -2.07
CA LYS A 32 5.86 -13.78 -1.07
C LYS A 32 6.50 -13.10 0.12
N SER A 33 5.82 -13.11 1.25
CA SER A 33 6.31 -12.41 2.43
C SER A 33 7.44 -13.16 3.12
N PRO A 34 8.40 -12.42 3.71
CA PRO A 34 9.41 -13.01 4.59
C PRO A 34 8.80 -13.75 5.78
N THR A 35 9.58 -14.66 6.36
CA THR A 35 9.10 -15.50 7.48
C THR A 35 8.65 -14.70 8.69
N GLU A 36 9.21 -13.52 8.91
CA GLU A 36 8.83 -12.64 10.02
C GLU A 36 7.36 -12.25 9.96
N PHE A 37 6.82 -12.08 8.75
CA PHE A 37 5.41 -11.72 8.55
C PHE A 37 4.48 -12.92 8.65
N GLN A 38 4.98 -14.14 8.45
CA GLN A 38 4.17 -15.36 8.51
C GLN A 38 3.61 -15.62 9.90
N LYS A 39 4.26 -15.10 10.94
CA LYS A 39 3.78 -15.20 12.32
C LYS A 39 2.51 -14.39 12.57
N PHE A 40 2.19 -13.46 11.68
CA PHE A 40 1.04 -12.57 11.79
C PHE A 40 0.05 -12.84 10.67
N SER A 41 -0.46 -14.08 10.63
CA SER A 41 -1.30 -14.55 9.52
C SER A 41 -2.64 -13.82 9.38
N ASN A 42 -3.05 -13.09 10.41
CA ASN A 42 -4.29 -12.31 10.38
C ASN A 42 -4.08 -10.83 10.02
N ASN A 43 -2.83 -10.42 9.84
CA ASN A 43 -2.49 -9.03 9.60
C ASN A 43 -1.82 -8.89 8.24
N TYR A 44 -2.44 -8.13 7.34
CA TYR A 44 -1.88 -7.89 6.02
C TYR A 44 -1.39 -6.44 5.82
N ILE A 45 -1.36 -5.64 6.89
CA ILE A 45 -0.77 -4.31 6.88
C ILE A 45 0.12 -4.17 8.10
N HIS A 46 1.39 -3.85 7.86
CA HIS A 46 2.35 -3.61 8.93
C HIS A 46 2.94 -2.22 8.75
N ARG A 47 2.75 -1.39 9.76
CA ARG A 47 3.22 -0.01 9.76
C ARG A 47 4.48 0.10 10.61
N PHE A 48 5.54 0.61 10.02
CA PHE A 48 6.80 0.84 10.71
C PHE A 48 7.05 2.34 10.83
N MET A 49 7.35 2.76 12.03
CA MET A 49 7.67 4.14 12.36
C MET A 49 9.02 4.18 13.05
N GLN A 50 9.73 5.28 12.86
CA GLN A 50 11.03 5.45 13.50
C GLN A 50 10.84 5.85 14.96
N LYS A 51 11.69 5.29 15.83
CA LYS A 51 11.73 5.63 17.26
C LYS A 51 13.14 6.01 17.65
N SER A 52 13.29 7.02 18.51
CA SER A 52 14.59 7.32 19.09
C SER A 52 14.96 6.31 20.18
N ASP A 53 16.25 6.15 20.43
CA ASP A 53 16.75 5.30 21.51
C ASP A 53 16.52 5.93 22.88
N THR A 54 16.35 7.25 22.94
CA THR A 54 16.21 8.01 24.19
C THR A 54 14.76 8.28 24.59
N GLY A 55 13.80 7.94 23.73
CA GLY A 55 12.39 8.22 23.98
C GLY A 55 11.93 9.61 23.53
N VAL A 56 12.81 10.38 22.88
CA VAL A 56 12.40 11.66 22.27
C VAL A 56 11.34 11.37 21.20
N ASN A 57 10.22 12.07 21.30
CA ASN A 57 9.11 11.90 20.38
C ASN A 57 9.09 13.01 19.33
N ILE A 58 9.66 12.72 18.18
CA ILE A 58 9.67 13.62 17.02
C ILE A 58 9.11 12.87 15.82
N ASN A 59 8.23 13.50 15.07
CA ASN A 59 7.75 12.95 13.82
C ASN A 59 8.81 13.17 12.73
N LEU A 60 9.49 12.09 12.34
CA LEU A 60 10.53 12.15 11.32
C LEU A 60 10.00 12.16 9.89
N LEU A 61 8.67 12.26 9.73
CA LEU A 61 8.02 12.44 8.44
C LEU A 61 8.27 11.30 7.45
N GLN A 62 8.67 10.13 7.96
CA GLN A 62 8.89 8.96 7.15
C GLN A 62 8.22 7.75 7.77
N GLU A 63 7.41 7.05 6.98
CA GLU A 63 6.61 5.92 7.42
C GLU A 63 6.69 4.81 6.38
N TYR A 64 6.80 3.57 6.83
CA TYR A 64 6.86 2.40 5.97
C TYR A 64 5.61 1.55 6.19
N LEU A 65 4.96 1.18 5.09
CA LEU A 65 3.84 0.23 5.11
C LEU A 65 4.27 -1.01 4.34
N PHE A 66 4.37 -2.13 5.02
CA PHE A 66 4.67 -3.42 4.41
C PHE A 66 3.39 -4.23 4.32
N ILE A 67 3.05 -4.64 3.10
CA ILE A 67 1.80 -5.35 2.83
C ILE A 67 2.12 -6.71 2.19
N PRO A 68 2.08 -7.80 2.96
CA PRO A 68 2.25 -9.15 2.42
C PRO A 68 0.98 -9.56 1.67
N LEU A 69 1.00 -9.49 0.35
CA LEU A 69 -0.15 -9.83 -0.50
C LEU A 69 -0.53 -11.29 -0.39
N ASP A 70 0.42 -12.18 -0.16
CA ASP A 70 0.14 -13.60 0.05
C ASP A 70 -0.71 -13.84 1.29
N ILE A 71 -0.46 -13.11 2.37
CA ILE A 71 -1.28 -13.17 3.59
C ILE A 71 -2.65 -12.57 3.35
N PHE A 72 -2.72 -11.42 2.67
CA PHE A 72 -4.00 -10.82 2.29
C PHE A 72 -4.85 -11.80 1.47
N LYS A 73 -4.26 -12.44 0.48
CA LYS A 73 -4.95 -13.39 -0.39
C LYS A 73 -5.49 -14.59 0.41
N LYS A 74 -4.69 -15.14 1.31
CA LYS A 74 -5.13 -16.24 2.18
C LYS A 74 -6.30 -15.84 3.07
N ASN A 75 -6.25 -14.64 3.64
CA ASN A 75 -7.31 -14.16 4.51
C ASN A 75 -8.62 -13.98 3.75
N GLN A 76 -8.57 -13.53 2.51
CA GLN A 76 -9.75 -13.37 1.69
C GLN A 76 -10.36 -14.72 1.27
N GLN A 77 -9.54 -15.75 1.10
CA GLN A 77 -9.99 -17.06 0.67
C GLN A 77 -10.50 -17.94 1.80
N ASN A 78 -10.07 -17.70 3.03
CA ASN A 78 -10.39 -18.57 4.18
C ASN A 78 -11.81 -18.39 4.73
N GLU A 79 -12.51 -17.32 4.40
CA GLU A 79 -13.87 -17.08 4.87
C GLU A 79 -14.89 -17.45 3.80
N ASN A 80 -15.33 -18.73 3.77
CA ASN A 80 -16.46 -19.21 2.95
C ASN A 80 -16.28 -19.13 1.43
N ARG A 81 -15.05 -19.19 0.92
CA ARG A 81 -14.74 -19.24 -0.50
C ARG A 81 -15.25 -18.06 -1.33
N SER A 82 -15.92 -17.10 -0.74
CA SER A 82 -16.29 -15.86 -1.43
C SER A 82 -15.37 -14.74 -0.96
N VAL A 83 -14.72 -14.11 -1.91
CA VAL A 83 -13.90 -12.94 -1.63
C VAL A 83 -14.84 -11.78 -1.31
N LYS A 84 -14.70 -11.21 -0.11
CA LYS A 84 -15.45 -10.02 0.28
C LYS A 84 -14.56 -8.81 0.21
N ILE A 85 -14.80 -7.97 -0.76
CA ILE A 85 -14.14 -6.67 -0.85
C ILE A 85 -15.00 -5.66 -0.08
N GLU A 86 -14.53 -5.25 1.08
CA GLU A 86 -15.30 -4.39 1.97
C GLU A 86 -14.97 -2.90 1.82
N ASN A 87 -13.77 -2.58 1.35
CA ASN A 87 -13.35 -1.19 1.19
C ASN A 87 -12.45 -1.04 -0.02
N ARG A 88 -12.14 0.22 -0.34
CA ARG A 88 -11.35 0.54 -1.54
C ARG A 88 -9.90 0.06 -1.43
N LEU A 89 -9.33 0.05 -0.24
CA LEU A 89 -7.98 -0.48 -0.04
C LEU A 89 -7.92 -1.97 -0.39
N GLU A 90 -8.89 -2.75 0.08
CA GLU A 90 -8.98 -4.17 -0.27
C GLU A 90 -9.17 -4.37 -1.78
N ALA A 91 -9.92 -3.49 -2.43
CA ALA A 91 -10.06 -3.52 -3.89
C ALA A 91 -8.71 -3.34 -4.59
N TRP A 92 -7.91 -2.38 -4.15
CA TRP A 92 -6.56 -2.18 -4.69
C TRP A 92 -5.67 -3.38 -4.46
N LEU A 93 -5.68 -3.95 -3.25
CA LEU A 93 -4.85 -5.12 -2.95
C LEU A 93 -5.27 -6.34 -3.78
N ALA A 94 -6.57 -6.55 -3.95
CA ALA A 94 -7.08 -7.62 -4.79
C ALA A 94 -6.72 -7.39 -6.27
N PHE A 95 -6.76 -6.15 -6.73
CA PHE A 95 -6.33 -5.80 -8.09
C PHE A 95 -4.88 -6.23 -8.34
N PHE A 96 -4.00 -6.07 -7.34
CA PHE A 96 -2.59 -6.43 -7.47
C PHE A 96 -2.31 -7.93 -7.40
N CYS A 97 -3.15 -8.72 -6.74
CA CYS A 97 -2.82 -10.12 -6.46
C CYS A 97 -3.88 -11.15 -6.86
N MET A 98 -5.05 -10.73 -7.29
CA MET A 98 -6.14 -11.63 -7.65
C MET A 98 -6.59 -11.41 -9.09
N ASP A 99 -6.74 -12.50 -9.84
CA ASP A 99 -7.12 -12.46 -11.25
C ASP A 99 -8.36 -13.28 -11.56
N ASP A 100 -9.02 -13.84 -10.56
CA ASP A 100 -10.22 -14.65 -10.76
C ASP A 100 -11.41 -13.77 -11.18
N PRO A 101 -12.24 -14.25 -12.13
CA PRO A 101 -13.32 -13.43 -12.67
C PRO A 101 -14.33 -12.95 -11.63
N GLU A 102 -14.63 -13.76 -10.63
CA GLU A 102 -15.59 -13.39 -9.59
C GLU A 102 -15.15 -12.18 -8.79
N THR A 103 -13.86 -12.14 -8.41
CA THR A 103 -13.28 -11.02 -7.68
C THR A 103 -13.27 -9.76 -8.55
N ILE A 104 -12.90 -9.89 -9.82
CA ILE A 104 -12.86 -8.77 -10.77
C ILE A 104 -14.25 -8.16 -10.94
N ILE A 105 -15.26 -9.00 -11.10
CA ILE A 105 -16.66 -8.54 -11.24
C ILE A 105 -17.11 -7.82 -9.97
N ASP A 106 -16.82 -8.38 -8.80
CA ASP A 106 -17.19 -7.75 -7.53
C ASP A 106 -16.56 -6.37 -7.35
N ILE A 107 -15.29 -6.25 -7.70
CA ILE A 107 -14.57 -4.97 -7.61
C ILE A 107 -15.18 -3.95 -8.57
N ILE A 108 -15.46 -4.34 -9.82
CA ILE A 108 -16.00 -3.43 -10.82
C ILE A 108 -17.41 -2.98 -10.45
N GLU A 109 -18.21 -3.87 -9.87
CA GLU A 109 -19.55 -3.51 -9.43
C GLU A 109 -19.55 -2.49 -8.30
N LYS A 110 -18.63 -2.67 -7.34
CA LYS A 110 -18.52 -1.76 -6.19
C LYS A 110 -17.76 -0.48 -6.53
N TYR A 111 -16.76 -0.57 -7.40
CA TYR A 111 -15.89 0.54 -7.78
C TYR A 111 -15.71 0.56 -9.30
N PRO A 112 -16.63 1.18 -10.03
CA PRO A 112 -16.64 1.12 -11.51
C PRO A 112 -15.39 1.67 -12.17
N ASP A 113 -14.63 2.56 -11.51
CA ASP A 113 -13.40 3.11 -12.06
C ASP A 113 -12.31 2.03 -12.25
N PHE A 114 -12.39 0.90 -11.55
CA PHE A 114 -11.46 -0.21 -11.73
C PHE A 114 -11.60 -0.91 -13.09
N LYS A 115 -12.76 -0.78 -13.74
CA LYS A 115 -12.97 -1.41 -15.05
C LYS A 115 -11.91 -0.95 -16.06
N GLU A 116 -11.68 0.34 -16.14
CA GLU A 116 -10.69 0.91 -17.05
C GLU A 116 -9.27 0.43 -16.69
N MET A 117 -8.95 0.37 -15.40
CA MET A 117 -7.65 -0.10 -14.95
C MET A 117 -7.40 -1.57 -15.31
N TYR A 118 -8.41 -2.44 -15.20
CA TYR A 118 -8.30 -3.83 -15.62
C TYR A 118 -8.11 -3.95 -17.14
N GLU A 119 -8.84 -3.14 -17.91
CA GLU A 119 -8.71 -3.12 -19.36
C GLU A 119 -7.32 -2.68 -19.80
N GLN A 120 -6.77 -1.64 -19.17
CA GLN A 120 -5.42 -1.17 -19.45
C GLN A 120 -4.36 -2.22 -19.08
N ALA A 121 -4.51 -2.87 -17.94
CA ALA A 121 -3.59 -3.92 -17.52
C ALA A 121 -3.63 -5.11 -18.48
N TYR A 122 -4.82 -5.48 -18.94
CA TYR A 122 -5.00 -6.56 -19.91
C TYR A 122 -4.31 -6.23 -21.24
N ASP A 123 -4.49 -5.01 -21.73
CA ASP A 123 -3.87 -4.56 -22.97
C ASP A 123 -2.35 -4.59 -22.89
N VAL A 124 -1.77 -4.15 -21.79
CA VAL A 124 -0.32 -4.20 -21.57
C VAL A 124 0.19 -5.63 -21.60
N CYS A 125 -0.47 -6.55 -20.90
CA CYS A 125 -0.10 -7.96 -20.88
C CYS A 125 -0.24 -8.62 -22.26
N ARG A 126 -1.25 -8.24 -23.02
CA ARG A 126 -1.51 -8.78 -24.37
C ARG A 126 -0.43 -8.36 -25.37
N ASN A 127 0.15 -7.18 -25.20
CA ASN A 127 1.13 -6.62 -26.13
C ASN A 127 2.58 -6.99 -25.79
N ILE A 128 2.80 -7.76 -24.73
CA ILE A 128 4.11 -8.31 -24.40
C ILE A 128 4.30 -9.62 -25.14
#